data_3c12d45c6614c4edd61175bfd19fe9bf
#
_entry.id   3c12d45c6614c4edd61175bfd19fe9bf
#
_cell.length_a   1.000
_cell.length_b   1.000
_cell.length_c   1.000
_cell.angle_alpha   90.00
_cell.angle_beta   90.00
_cell.angle_gamma   90.00
#
_symmetry.space_group_name_H-M   'P 1'
#
loop_
_entity.id
_entity.type
_entity.pdbx_description
1 polymer ?
#
loop_
_entity_poly.entity_id
_entity_poly.type
_entity_poly.pdbx_seq_one_letter_code
_entity_poly.pdbx_strand_id
1 'polypeptide(L)'
;MIKKIRYRLVWNRSGSLNQRGEGLVQIEAEQQGRKAYFSTHTYLKPEQFARGCVVNTELADALNFTLFSMIRDVEAVELDYIKKGVEVTLPLLKEAVKSHLSPSAKLTDFGQEVVEQSERNLLTKQNYKTLFNNLDKFKSGVRVTDIDYNFVVSYDKWLRSSGIAHNTRVSRLRLLRAVVNEAKKRDIISSNPFERFRIQQMVSKKGYITREQLHQLEDMKLKGFEEIVRDAFLVGCYTGLRYSDITALRQTHIKDGWLVIRMLKTKYTVEIPVDTLFDGKMLRLVEKYGGDIGRLTKQLGNNAAVNKTLHDLLAVVGADPKITFHSSRHTFATLLGQQGVDISVVSKLLGHRKLQTTEIYREVDRTGIMSGLACVK
;
A
#
# COMPACT_ATOMS: atom_id res chain seq x y z
N MET A 1 15.96 46.24 -6.05
CA MET A 1 14.62 46.34 -6.66
C MET A 1 14.23 44.98 -7.25
N ILE A 2 13.12 44.43 -6.82
CA ILE A 2 12.59 43.18 -7.40
C ILE A 2 12.15 43.50 -8.84
N LYS A 3 12.71 42.78 -9.82
CA LYS A 3 12.41 42.97 -11.24
C LYS A 3 11.12 42.27 -11.55
N LYS A 4 10.01 43.01 -11.66
CA LYS A 4 8.67 42.49 -11.87
C LYS A 4 8.55 41.78 -13.23
N ILE A 5 8.01 40.57 -13.23
CA ILE A 5 7.62 39.85 -14.45
C ILE A 5 6.23 40.35 -14.90
N ARG A 6 6.04 40.53 -16.20
CA ARG A 6 4.74 40.88 -16.79
C ARG A 6 4.17 39.69 -17.51
N TYR A 7 2.87 39.42 -17.29
CA TYR A 7 2.18 38.30 -17.90
C TYR A 7 1.07 38.78 -18.83
N ARG A 8 0.93 38.09 -19.98
CA ARG A 8 -0.20 38.30 -20.89
C ARG A 8 -0.51 37.05 -21.69
N LEU A 9 -1.73 36.97 -22.23
CA LEU A 9 -2.10 35.93 -23.18
C LEU A 9 -1.66 36.33 -24.61
N VAL A 10 -1.12 35.36 -25.33
CA VAL A 10 -0.74 35.48 -26.73
C VAL A 10 -1.29 34.30 -27.52
N TRP A 11 -1.80 34.55 -28.70
CA TRP A 11 -2.35 33.54 -29.58
C TRP A 11 -1.42 33.27 -30.76
N ASN A 12 -1.31 32.01 -31.16
CA ASN A 12 -0.60 31.52 -32.34
C ASN A 12 0.79 32.14 -32.58
N ARG A 13 1.60 32.22 -31.54
CA ARG A 13 2.96 32.76 -31.64
C ARG A 13 3.83 32.03 -32.66
N SER A 14 3.65 30.71 -32.83
CA SER A 14 4.42 29.89 -33.78
C SER A 14 4.06 30.15 -35.25
N GLY A 15 2.96 30.86 -35.51
CA GLY A 15 2.43 31.07 -36.85
C GLY A 15 1.85 29.84 -37.51
N SER A 16 1.71 28.72 -36.78
CA SER A 16 1.18 27.44 -37.30
C SER A 16 -0.19 27.14 -36.70
N LEU A 17 -1.12 26.74 -37.52
CA LEU A 17 -2.45 26.29 -37.11
C LEU A 17 -2.49 24.75 -37.10
N ASN A 18 -3.33 24.18 -36.25
CA ASN A 18 -3.62 22.77 -36.25
C ASN A 18 -4.52 22.38 -37.43
N GLN A 19 -4.81 21.09 -37.61
CA GLN A 19 -5.68 20.58 -38.70
C GLN A 19 -7.11 21.16 -38.70
N ARG A 20 -7.53 21.80 -37.58
CA ARG A 20 -8.85 22.44 -37.46
C ARG A 20 -8.79 23.96 -37.71
N GLY A 21 -7.65 24.48 -38.13
CA GLY A 21 -7.45 25.91 -38.32
C GLY A 21 -7.33 26.72 -37.04
N GLU A 22 -6.91 26.09 -35.91
CA GLU A 22 -6.83 26.72 -34.61
C GLU A 22 -5.36 26.94 -34.19
N GLY A 23 -5.06 28.08 -33.57
CA GLY A 23 -3.78 28.44 -32.99
C GLY A 23 -3.78 28.26 -31.48
N LEU A 24 -2.61 27.87 -30.94
CA LEU A 24 -2.40 27.70 -29.50
C LEU A 24 -2.39 29.05 -28.77
N VAL A 25 -3.16 29.16 -27.68
CA VAL A 25 -3.03 30.26 -26.72
C VAL A 25 -1.91 29.94 -25.74
N GLN A 26 -1.04 30.90 -25.45
CA GLN A 26 0.06 30.75 -24.50
C GLN A 26 0.08 31.95 -23.52
N ILE A 27 0.61 31.74 -22.33
CA ILE A 27 0.97 32.81 -21.41
C ILE A 27 2.39 33.25 -21.76
N GLU A 28 2.56 34.50 -22.09
CA GLU A 28 3.86 35.17 -22.25
C GLU A 28 4.25 35.79 -20.91
N ALA A 29 5.40 35.43 -20.38
CA ALA A 29 6.04 36.07 -19.24
C ALA A 29 7.25 36.90 -19.77
N GLU A 30 7.29 38.19 -19.50
CA GLU A 30 8.33 39.09 -19.90
C GLU A 30 9.08 39.66 -18.71
N GLN A 31 10.42 39.60 -18.75
CA GLN A 31 11.31 40.17 -17.76
C GLN A 31 12.52 40.81 -18.48
N GLN A 32 12.65 42.10 -18.39
CA GLN A 32 13.79 42.84 -18.96
C GLN A 32 14.04 42.58 -20.48
N GLY A 33 12.98 42.55 -21.26
CA GLY A 33 13.04 42.27 -22.70
C GLY A 33 13.23 40.80 -23.08
N ARG A 34 13.44 39.91 -22.10
CA ARG A 34 13.45 38.46 -22.32
C ARG A 34 12.06 37.90 -22.13
N LYS A 35 11.73 36.84 -22.86
CA LYS A 35 10.39 36.24 -22.85
C LYS A 35 10.47 34.75 -22.60
N ALA A 36 9.51 34.24 -21.82
CA ALA A 36 9.23 32.84 -21.64
C ALA A 36 7.74 32.57 -21.97
N TYR A 37 7.42 31.36 -22.39
CA TYR A 37 6.07 31.00 -22.82
C TYR A 37 5.64 29.73 -22.15
N PHE A 38 4.35 29.74 -21.69
CA PHE A 38 3.72 28.60 -21.04
C PHE A 38 2.50 28.20 -21.86
N SER A 39 2.36 26.92 -22.16
CA SER A 39 1.20 26.40 -22.91
C SER A 39 -0.03 26.40 -22.04
N THR A 40 -1.15 26.88 -22.56
CA THR A 40 -2.48 26.74 -21.91
C THR A 40 -3.24 25.52 -22.37
N HIS A 41 -2.73 24.81 -23.39
CA HIS A 41 -3.43 23.74 -24.11
C HIS A 41 -4.78 24.15 -24.68
N THR A 42 -5.06 25.44 -24.79
CA THR A 42 -6.27 25.99 -25.39
C THR A 42 -5.97 26.40 -26.83
N TYR A 43 -6.75 25.88 -27.74
CA TYR A 43 -6.65 26.19 -29.16
C TYR A 43 -7.87 26.97 -29.60
N LEU A 44 -7.68 28.07 -30.33
CA LEU A 44 -8.73 28.97 -30.81
C LEU A 44 -8.53 29.31 -32.28
N LYS A 45 -9.62 29.59 -32.96
CA LYS A 45 -9.58 30.14 -34.31
C LYS A 45 -9.16 31.61 -34.29
N PRO A 46 -8.69 32.19 -35.40
CA PRO A 46 -8.25 33.58 -35.45
C PRO A 46 -9.30 34.59 -34.96
N GLU A 47 -10.55 34.40 -35.32
CA GLU A 47 -11.68 35.27 -34.97
C GLU A 47 -12.09 35.14 -33.49
N GLN A 48 -11.60 34.14 -32.78
CA GLN A 48 -11.96 33.86 -31.38
C GLN A 48 -10.97 34.46 -30.38
N PHE A 49 -9.94 35.18 -30.84
CA PHE A 49 -8.96 35.80 -29.94
C PHE A 49 -8.62 37.22 -30.36
N ALA A 50 -8.94 38.20 -29.53
CA ALA A 50 -8.64 39.61 -29.76
C ALA A 50 -8.21 40.33 -28.47
N ARG A 51 -7.27 41.23 -28.58
CA ARG A 51 -6.78 42.08 -27.47
C ARG A 51 -6.38 41.31 -26.19
N GLY A 52 -5.85 40.11 -26.36
CA GLY A 52 -5.44 39.27 -25.22
C GLY A 52 -6.56 38.54 -24.50
N CYS A 53 -7.74 38.45 -25.12
CA CYS A 53 -8.91 37.77 -24.55
C CYS A 53 -9.57 36.87 -25.60
N VAL A 54 -10.31 35.88 -25.12
CA VAL A 54 -11.21 35.05 -25.94
C VAL A 54 -12.46 35.84 -26.22
N VAL A 55 -12.88 35.86 -27.49
CA VAL A 55 -14.07 36.57 -27.97
C VAL A 55 -14.83 35.66 -28.93
N ASN A 56 -16.03 36.09 -29.38
CA ASN A 56 -16.81 35.46 -30.45
C ASN A 56 -17.05 33.93 -30.26
N THR A 57 -17.25 33.51 -29.02
CA THR A 57 -17.69 32.12 -28.69
C THR A 57 -18.60 32.15 -27.50
N GLU A 58 -19.56 31.23 -27.42
CA GLU A 58 -20.49 31.10 -26.29
C GLU A 58 -19.77 30.80 -24.95
N LEU A 59 -18.56 30.23 -25.05
CA LEU A 59 -17.75 29.91 -23.88
C LEU A 59 -16.68 30.95 -23.56
N ALA A 60 -16.74 32.16 -24.16
CA ALA A 60 -15.72 33.18 -24.02
C ALA A 60 -15.40 33.51 -22.55
N ASP A 61 -16.43 33.75 -21.73
CA ASP A 61 -16.24 34.09 -20.32
C ASP A 61 -15.63 32.97 -19.50
N ALA A 62 -16.07 31.72 -19.72
CA ALA A 62 -15.53 30.54 -19.04
C ALA A 62 -14.08 30.29 -19.44
N LEU A 63 -13.74 30.43 -20.72
CA LEU A 63 -12.37 30.28 -21.22
C LEU A 63 -11.46 31.41 -20.69
N ASN A 64 -11.93 32.65 -20.73
CA ASN A 64 -11.19 33.79 -20.16
C ASN A 64 -10.94 33.59 -18.66
N PHE A 65 -11.95 33.19 -17.88
CA PHE A 65 -11.78 32.89 -16.47
C PHE A 65 -10.69 31.82 -16.25
N THR A 66 -10.72 30.75 -17.03
CA THR A 66 -9.74 29.65 -16.96
C THR A 66 -8.35 30.16 -17.31
N LEU A 67 -8.19 30.88 -18.41
CA LEU A 67 -6.89 31.38 -18.88
C LEU A 67 -6.28 32.42 -17.91
N PHE A 68 -7.09 33.31 -17.35
CA PHE A 68 -6.64 34.24 -16.31
C PHE A 68 -6.35 33.56 -14.96
N SER A 69 -7.04 32.46 -14.64
CA SER A 69 -6.67 31.64 -13.49
C SER A 69 -5.30 31.02 -13.68
N MET A 70 -4.98 30.50 -14.88
CA MET A 70 -3.65 29.97 -15.18
C MET A 70 -2.55 31.02 -15.07
N ILE A 71 -2.80 32.29 -15.44
CA ILE A 71 -1.84 33.38 -15.19
C ILE A 71 -1.60 33.56 -13.69
N ARG A 72 -2.68 33.58 -12.89
CA ARG A 72 -2.58 33.70 -11.42
C ARG A 72 -1.80 32.56 -10.79
N ASP A 73 -1.91 31.36 -11.35
CA ASP A 73 -1.16 30.21 -10.87
C ASP A 73 0.35 30.39 -11.14
N VAL A 74 0.73 30.93 -12.31
CA VAL A 74 2.13 31.29 -12.62
C VAL A 74 2.64 32.41 -11.70
N GLU A 75 1.83 33.44 -11.47
CA GLU A 75 2.14 34.54 -10.54
C GLU A 75 2.30 34.03 -9.09
N ALA A 76 1.50 33.05 -8.66
CA ALA A 76 1.60 32.43 -7.35
C ALA A 76 2.93 31.70 -7.15
N VAL A 77 3.44 31.02 -8.20
CA VAL A 77 4.78 30.42 -8.19
C VAL A 77 5.87 31.49 -8.05
N GLU A 78 5.78 32.58 -8.81
CA GLU A 78 6.72 33.71 -8.69
C GLU A 78 6.70 34.27 -7.26
N LEU A 79 5.51 34.51 -6.70
CA LEU A 79 5.34 35.07 -5.37
C LEU A 79 5.91 34.16 -4.26
N ASP A 80 5.79 32.85 -4.40
CA ASP A 80 6.37 31.88 -3.46
C ASP A 80 7.90 31.94 -3.41
N TYR A 81 8.55 32.08 -4.57
CA TYR A 81 10.01 32.28 -4.63
C TYR A 81 10.41 33.60 -4.03
N ILE A 82 9.66 34.70 -4.32
CA ILE A 82 9.91 36.00 -3.71
C ILE A 82 9.81 35.95 -2.18
N LYS A 83 8.80 35.27 -1.63
CA LYS A 83 8.63 35.07 -0.18
C LYS A 83 9.79 34.28 0.44
N LYS A 84 10.39 33.36 -0.31
CA LYS A 84 11.57 32.61 0.11
C LYS A 84 12.89 33.39 -0.06
N GLY A 85 12.84 34.65 -0.50
CA GLY A 85 14.02 35.49 -0.71
C GLY A 85 14.83 35.12 -1.93
N VAL A 86 14.27 34.33 -2.85
CA VAL A 86 14.96 33.90 -4.08
C VAL A 86 14.65 34.86 -5.23
N GLU A 87 15.67 35.34 -5.92
CA GLU A 87 15.49 36.14 -7.13
C GLU A 87 14.94 35.29 -8.28
N VAL A 88 13.77 35.66 -8.78
CA VAL A 88 13.08 34.86 -9.82
C VAL A 88 13.59 35.27 -11.19
N THR A 89 14.14 34.30 -11.93
CA THR A 89 14.50 34.44 -13.35
C THR A 89 13.53 33.66 -14.22
N LEU A 90 13.37 34.06 -15.49
CA LEU A 90 12.47 33.34 -16.42
C LEU A 90 12.80 31.83 -16.59
N PRO A 91 14.10 31.42 -16.67
CA PRO A 91 14.42 29.98 -16.67
C PRO A 91 13.96 29.25 -15.39
N LEU A 92 14.24 29.82 -14.20
CA LEU A 92 13.82 29.27 -12.91
C LEU A 92 12.32 29.19 -12.84
N LEU A 93 11.60 30.26 -13.23
CA LEU A 93 10.13 30.27 -13.27
C LEU A 93 9.60 29.20 -14.23
N LYS A 94 10.22 29.04 -15.41
CA LYS A 94 9.81 28.04 -16.41
C LYS A 94 9.97 26.62 -15.88
N GLU A 95 11.03 26.34 -15.15
CA GLU A 95 11.28 25.04 -14.53
C GLU A 95 10.34 24.79 -13.36
N ALA A 96 10.15 25.79 -12.49
CA ALA A 96 9.22 25.76 -11.40
C ALA A 96 7.76 25.58 -11.87
N VAL A 97 7.34 26.37 -12.85
CA VAL A 97 6.01 26.25 -13.46
C VAL A 97 5.84 24.91 -14.18
N LYS A 98 6.87 24.37 -14.82
CA LYS A 98 6.84 23.03 -15.41
C LYS A 98 6.69 21.94 -14.34
N SER A 99 7.25 22.13 -13.16
CA SER A 99 7.08 21.24 -12.01
C SER A 99 5.74 21.47 -11.27
N HIS A 100 5.22 22.72 -11.23
CA HIS A 100 3.98 23.10 -10.57
C HIS A 100 2.75 23.10 -11.50
N LEU A 101 2.93 23.51 -12.76
CA LEU A 101 1.90 23.54 -13.81
C LEU A 101 2.12 22.45 -14.88
N SER A 102 2.78 21.35 -14.56
CA SER A 102 2.39 20.14 -15.25
C SER A 102 0.87 20.14 -15.15
N PRO A 103 0.11 20.33 -16.27
CA PRO A 103 -1.33 20.30 -16.18
C PRO A 103 -1.64 18.94 -15.64
N SER A 104 -1.85 18.94 -14.31
CA SER A 104 -2.32 17.84 -13.53
C SER A 104 -1.99 16.50 -14.17
N ALA A 105 -0.82 15.98 -13.90
CA ALA A 105 -0.57 14.58 -14.14
C ALA A 105 -1.83 13.84 -13.65
N LYS A 106 -2.41 13.00 -14.48
CA LYS A 106 -3.50 12.16 -14.03
C LYS A 106 -3.04 11.50 -12.75
N LEU A 107 -3.90 11.41 -11.76
CA LEU A 107 -3.57 10.79 -10.48
C LEU A 107 -2.90 9.42 -10.64
N THR A 108 -3.36 8.65 -11.62
CA THR A 108 -2.82 7.32 -11.95
C THR A 108 -1.40 7.41 -12.51
N ASP A 109 -1.12 8.33 -13.40
CA ASP A 109 0.21 8.50 -14.01
C ASP A 109 1.22 8.99 -12.97
N PHE A 110 0.86 10.01 -12.19
CA PHE A 110 1.65 10.49 -11.06
C PHE A 110 1.92 9.38 -10.02
N GLY A 111 0.86 8.64 -9.67
CA GLY A 111 0.97 7.54 -8.71
C GLY A 111 1.86 6.41 -9.22
N GLN A 112 1.82 6.09 -10.51
CA GLN A 112 2.70 5.09 -11.13
C GLN A 112 4.16 5.56 -11.09
N GLU A 113 4.45 6.80 -11.44
CA GLU A 113 5.78 7.38 -11.35
C GLU A 113 6.34 7.28 -9.92
N VAL A 114 5.55 7.71 -8.90
CA VAL A 114 5.93 7.61 -7.48
C VAL A 114 6.25 6.19 -7.06
N VAL A 115 5.48 5.21 -7.56
CA VAL A 115 5.67 3.79 -7.23
C VAL A 115 6.90 3.21 -7.93
N GLU A 116 7.16 3.57 -9.17
CA GLU A 116 8.33 3.12 -9.94
C GLU A 116 9.64 3.65 -9.36
N GLN A 117 9.66 4.91 -8.96
CA GLN A 117 10.82 5.54 -8.30
C GLN A 117 11.08 5.00 -6.89
N SER A 118 10.16 4.21 -6.33
CA SER A 118 10.30 3.67 -4.98
C SER A 118 10.95 2.28 -4.96
N GLU A 119 11.73 1.99 -3.90
CA GLU A 119 12.31 0.66 -3.62
C GLU A 119 11.29 -0.37 -3.10
N ARG A 120 10.01 -0.23 -3.47
CA ARG A 120 8.95 -1.14 -3.01
C ARG A 120 9.06 -2.49 -3.70
N ASN A 121 8.74 -3.56 -2.95
CA ASN A 121 8.70 -4.91 -3.50
C ASN A 121 7.58 -5.07 -4.55
N LEU A 122 7.72 -6.07 -5.42
CA LEU A 122 6.80 -6.34 -6.53
C LEU A 122 5.33 -6.48 -6.10
N LEU A 123 5.05 -7.16 -4.98
CA LEU A 123 3.69 -7.34 -4.48
C LEU A 123 3.06 -6.00 -4.07
N THR A 124 3.84 -5.12 -3.45
CA THR A 124 3.38 -3.77 -3.10
C THR A 124 3.10 -2.96 -4.37
N LYS A 125 3.97 -3.02 -5.38
CA LYS A 125 3.75 -2.36 -6.68
C LYS A 125 2.46 -2.88 -7.37
N GLN A 126 2.19 -4.17 -7.30
CA GLN A 126 0.97 -4.78 -7.82
C GLN A 126 -0.31 -4.30 -7.11
N ASN A 127 -0.24 -4.08 -5.79
CA ASN A 127 -1.35 -3.50 -5.03
C ASN A 127 -1.66 -2.06 -5.47
N TYR A 128 -0.64 -1.26 -5.79
CA TYR A 128 -0.81 0.07 -6.38
C TYR A 128 -1.42 0.01 -7.77
N LYS A 129 -0.97 -0.90 -8.63
CA LYS A 129 -1.59 -1.12 -9.96
C LYS A 129 -3.09 -1.41 -9.84
N THR A 130 -3.46 -2.24 -8.85
CA THR A 130 -4.88 -2.53 -8.59
C THR A 130 -5.63 -1.29 -8.06
N LEU A 131 -5.00 -0.43 -7.25
CA LEU A 131 -5.58 0.86 -6.83
C LEU A 131 -5.84 1.75 -8.06
N PHE A 132 -4.86 1.91 -8.95
CA PHE A 132 -4.99 2.77 -10.13
C PHE A 132 -6.08 2.28 -11.07
N ASN A 133 -6.15 0.98 -11.32
CA ASN A 133 -7.25 0.38 -12.09
C ASN A 133 -8.63 0.64 -11.45
N ASN A 134 -8.73 0.65 -10.13
CA ASN A 134 -9.99 0.96 -9.44
C ASN A 134 -10.33 2.45 -9.53
N LEU A 135 -9.33 3.33 -9.48
CA LEU A 135 -9.53 4.78 -9.64
C LEU A 135 -10.03 5.10 -11.06
N ASP A 136 -9.44 4.49 -12.09
CA ASP A 136 -9.87 4.69 -13.48
C ASP A 136 -11.30 4.17 -13.74
N LYS A 137 -11.68 3.06 -13.07
CA LYS A 137 -13.07 2.54 -13.11
C LYS A 137 -14.05 3.45 -12.37
N PHE A 138 -13.63 4.07 -11.27
CA PHE A 138 -14.45 5.00 -10.51
C PHE A 138 -14.65 6.32 -11.27
N LYS A 139 -13.55 6.91 -11.70
CA LYS A 139 -13.55 8.16 -12.46
C LYS A 139 -12.27 8.26 -13.28
N SER A 140 -12.34 8.11 -14.59
CA SER A 140 -11.19 8.21 -15.48
C SER A 140 -10.67 9.65 -15.57
N GLY A 141 -9.36 9.81 -15.74
CA GLY A 141 -8.73 11.09 -16.00
C GLY A 141 -8.69 12.07 -14.81
N VAL A 142 -8.90 11.58 -13.58
CA VAL A 142 -8.81 12.40 -12.36
C VAL A 142 -7.41 12.98 -12.23
N ARG A 143 -7.32 14.26 -11.94
CA ARG A 143 -6.06 14.95 -11.70
C ARG A 143 -5.70 14.85 -10.21
N VAL A 144 -4.40 14.97 -9.90
CA VAL A 144 -3.95 15.00 -8.50
C VAL A 144 -4.59 16.15 -7.73
N THR A 145 -4.78 17.28 -8.39
CA THR A 145 -5.41 18.48 -7.82
C THR A 145 -6.92 18.36 -7.59
N ASP A 146 -7.58 17.40 -8.24
CA ASP A 146 -9.04 17.18 -8.09
C ASP A 146 -9.38 16.34 -6.85
N ILE A 147 -8.36 15.88 -6.10
CA ILE A 147 -8.55 15.04 -4.93
C ILE A 147 -8.85 15.92 -3.71
N ASP A 148 -10.12 16.17 -3.48
CA ASP A 148 -10.62 16.82 -2.28
C ASP A 148 -11.23 15.81 -1.30
N TYR A 149 -11.78 16.30 -0.19
CA TYR A 149 -12.47 15.47 0.80
C TYR A 149 -13.68 14.72 0.19
N ASN A 150 -14.45 15.39 -0.67
CA ASN A 150 -15.64 14.80 -1.29
C ASN A 150 -15.26 13.70 -2.29
N PHE A 151 -14.13 13.85 -2.99
CA PHE A 151 -13.59 12.79 -3.84
C PHE A 151 -13.28 11.54 -3.03
N VAL A 152 -12.57 11.67 -1.89
CA VAL A 152 -12.22 10.53 -1.03
C VAL A 152 -13.46 9.83 -0.48
N VAL A 153 -14.46 10.60 -0.02
CA VAL A 153 -15.75 10.06 0.46
C VAL A 153 -16.49 9.32 -0.66
N SER A 154 -16.56 9.91 -1.83
CA SER A 154 -17.25 9.33 -3.00
C SER A 154 -16.55 8.05 -3.47
N TYR A 155 -15.22 8.04 -3.48
CA TYR A 155 -14.44 6.85 -3.81
C TYR A 155 -14.64 5.71 -2.79
N ASP A 156 -14.66 6.01 -1.49
CA ASP A 156 -14.97 5.00 -0.46
C ASP A 156 -16.38 4.43 -0.61
N LYS A 157 -17.38 5.28 -0.89
CA LYS A 157 -18.75 4.83 -1.19
C LYS A 157 -18.80 3.92 -2.41
N TRP A 158 -18.09 4.29 -3.49
CA TRP A 158 -18.02 3.48 -4.70
C TRP A 158 -17.36 2.12 -4.46
N LEU A 159 -16.24 2.09 -3.74
CA LEU A 159 -15.59 0.83 -3.34
C LEU A 159 -16.54 -0.07 -2.54
N ARG A 160 -17.37 0.52 -1.67
CA ARG A 160 -18.38 -0.20 -0.89
C ARG A 160 -19.49 -0.76 -1.78
N SER A 161 -20.05 0.04 -2.66
CA SER A 161 -21.11 -0.41 -3.59
C SER A 161 -20.63 -1.44 -4.61
N SER A 162 -19.32 -1.46 -4.91
CA SER A 162 -18.67 -2.48 -5.74
C SER A 162 -18.42 -3.82 -5.01
N GLY A 163 -18.96 -4.01 -3.79
CA GLY A 163 -18.83 -5.26 -3.03
C GLY A 163 -17.45 -5.50 -2.42
N ILE A 164 -16.56 -4.50 -2.41
CA ILE A 164 -15.21 -4.66 -1.87
C ILE A 164 -15.26 -4.72 -0.34
N ALA A 165 -14.71 -5.79 0.24
CA ALA A 165 -14.67 -6.01 1.68
C ALA A 165 -14.03 -4.84 2.44
N HIS A 166 -14.52 -4.54 3.65
CA HIS A 166 -14.13 -3.36 4.44
C HIS A 166 -12.62 -3.17 4.57
N ASN A 167 -11.88 -4.19 5.02
CA ASN A 167 -10.43 -4.08 5.21
C ASN A 167 -9.65 -3.94 3.88
N THR A 168 -10.21 -4.44 2.77
CA THR A 168 -9.65 -4.22 1.43
C THR A 168 -9.84 -2.75 1.01
N ARG A 169 -11.02 -2.16 1.28
CA ARG A 169 -11.25 -0.73 1.06
C ARG A 169 -10.26 0.12 1.87
N VAL A 170 -10.12 -0.18 3.17
CA VAL A 170 -9.14 0.47 4.05
C VAL A 170 -7.73 0.41 3.47
N SER A 171 -7.33 -0.74 2.93
CA SER A 171 -6.03 -0.89 2.28
C SER A 171 -5.89 -0.01 1.02
N ARG A 172 -6.94 0.07 0.18
CA ARG A 172 -6.98 0.95 -0.99
C ARG A 172 -6.85 2.43 -0.61
N LEU A 173 -7.62 2.86 0.39
CA LEU A 173 -7.57 4.24 0.88
C LEU A 173 -6.21 4.60 1.49
N ARG A 174 -5.54 3.66 2.17
CA ARG A 174 -4.17 3.85 2.69
C ARG A 174 -3.14 4.02 1.56
N LEU A 175 -3.27 3.25 0.48
CA LEU A 175 -2.40 3.39 -0.69
C LEU A 175 -2.65 4.74 -1.38
N LEU A 176 -3.90 5.15 -1.56
CA LEU A 176 -4.25 6.46 -2.11
C LEU A 176 -3.70 7.59 -1.23
N ARG A 177 -3.87 7.50 0.10
CA ARG A 177 -3.29 8.47 1.04
C ARG A 177 -1.78 8.59 0.90
N ALA A 178 -1.07 7.50 0.63
CA ALA A 178 0.38 7.54 0.43
C ALA A 178 0.76 8.29 -0.85
N VAL A 179 0.00 8.16 -1.94
CA VAL A 179 0.18 8.92 -3.18
C VAL A 179 -0.11 10.41 -2.94
N VAL A 180 -1.21 10.72 -2.25
CA VAL A 180 -1.61 12.09 -1.92
C VAL A 180 -0.59 12.77 -0.98
N ASN A 181 -0.03 12.03 -0.02
CA ASN A 181 1.06 12.54 0.82
C ASN A 181 2.29 12.91 -0.01
N GLU A 182 2.63 12.13 -1.02
CA GLU A 182 3.75 12.43 -1.91
C GLU A 182 3.47 13.65 -2.78
N ALA A 183 2.23 13.80 -3.26
CA ALA A 183 1.81 15.02 -3.98
C ALA A 183 1.91 16.26 -3.10
N LYS A 184 1.55 16.18 -1.81
CA LYS A 184 1.73 17.28 -0.86
C LYS A 184 3.21 17.59 -0.62
N LYS A 185 4.08 16.58 -0.50
CA LYS A 185 5.53 16.77 -0.34
C LYS A 185 6.20 17.45 -1.56
N ARG A 186 5.65 17.19 -2.75
CA ARG A 186 6.11 17.80 -4.01
C ARG A 186 5.41 19.13 -4.29
N ASP A 187 4.66 19.68 -3.34
CA ASP A 187 3.91 20.94 -3.43
C ASP A 187 2.90 21.00 -4.60
N ILE A 188 2.46 19.83 -5.12
CA ILE A 188 1.43 19.73 -6.17
C ILE A 188 0.05 20.10 -5.60
N ILE A 189 -0.18 19.77 -4.32
CA ILE A 189 -1.39 20.14 -3.58
C ILE A 189 -1.01 20.81 -2.25
N SER A 190 -1.76 21.82 -1.83
CA SER A 190 -1.51 22.57 -0.61
C SER A 190 -2.01 21.87 0.67
N SER A 191 -3.07 21.06 0.55
CA SER A 191 -3.69 20.36 1.69
C SER A 191 -3.95 18.89 1.37
N ASN A 192 -3.92 18.04 2.41
CA ASN A 192 -4.21 16.61 2.24
C ASN A 192 -5.65 16.33 2.70
N PRO A 193 -6.56 15.90 1.81
CA PRO A 193 -7.95 15.59 2.17
C PRO A 193 -8.08 14.47 3.22
N PHE A 194 -7.07 13.59 3.34
CA PHE A 194 -7.05 12.55 4.36
C PHE A 194 -6.77 13.07 5.78
N GLU A 195 -6.44 14.34 5.99
CA GLU A 195 -6.33 14.94 7.33
C GLU A 195 -7.68 14.95 8.05
N ARG A 196 -8.76 15.11 7.29
CA ARG A 196 -10.15 15.11 7.80
C ARG A 196 -10.84 13.75 7.64
N PHE A 197 -10.30 12.84 6.81
CA PHE A 197 -10.88 11.52 6.54
C PHE A 197 -10.25 10.45 7.42
N ARG A 198 -11.04 9.91 8.37
CA ARG A 198 -10.57 8.82 9.24
C ARG A 198 -10.76 7.46 8.58
N ILE A 199 -9.65 6.77 8.35
CA ILE A 199 -9.66 5.39 7.84
C ILE A 199 -9.79 4.45 9.03
N GLN A 200 -11.00 3.92 9.29
CA GLN A 200 -11.25 2.95 10.35
C GLN A 200 -11.03 1.54 9.85
N GLN A 201 -10.18 0.79 10.53
CA GLN A 201 -9.98 -0.64 10.27
C GLN A 201 -10.86 -1.46 11.22
N MET A 202 -11.56 -2.45 10.67
CA MET A 202 -12.26 -3.42 11.51
C MET A 202 -11.29 -4.51 11.94
N VAL A 203 -11.30 -4.80 13.24
CA VAL A 203 -10.59 -5.96 13.78
C VAL A 203 -11.35 -7.20 13.30
N SER A 204 -10.71 -8.05 12.51
CA SER A 204 -11.27 -9.34 12.14
C SER A 204 -10.76 -10.40 13.11
N LYS A 205 -11.65 -11.17 13.72
CA LYS A 205 -11.25 -12.37 14.46
C LYS A 205 -10.49 -13.29 13.50
N LYS A 206 -9.31 -13.71 13.93
CA LYS A 206 -8.46 -14.62 13.15
C LYS A 206 -8.75 -16.04 13.59
N GLY A 207 -9.10 -16.90 12.63
CA GLY A 207 -9.30 -18.32 12.91
C GLY A 207 -8.00 -19.01 13.31
N TYR A 208 -8.09 -19.95 14.22
CA TYR A 208 -7.03 -20.88 14.61
C TYR A 208 -7.63 -22.27 14.76
N ILE A 209 -6.83 -23.32 14.75
CA ILE A 209 -7.28 -24.69 15.04
C ILE A 209 -7.08 -25.00 16.53
N THR A 210 -8.02 -25.75 17.10
CA THR A 210 -7.93 -26.17 18.49
C THR A 210 -6.83 -27.23 18.68
N ARG A 211 -6.51 -27.54 19.93
CA ARG A 211 -5.54 -28.60 20.24
C ARG A 211 -6.02 -29.96 19.74
N GLU A 212 -7.29 -30.24 19.88
CA GLU A 212 -7.94 -31.48 19.42
C GLU A 212 -7.86 -31.62 17.89
N GLN A 213 -8.18 -30.53 17.18
CA GLN A 213 -8.05 -30.49 15.72
C GLN A 213 -6.59 -30.62 15.26
N LEU A 214 -5.64 -30.04 16.01
CA LEU A 214 -4.22 -30.19 15.74
C LEU A 214 -3.77 -31.65 15.87
N HIS A 215 -4.21 -32.35 16.95
CA HIS A 215 -3.90 -33.77 17.14
C HIS A 215 -4.55 -34.64 16.05
N GLN A 216 -5.81 -34.40 15.70
CA GLN A 216 -6.44 -35.12 14.59
C GLN A 216 -5.69 -34.95 13.28
N LEU A 217 -5.18 -33.74 13.02
CA LEU A 217 -4.37 -33.46 11.83
C LEU A 217 -3.02 -34.19 11.85
N GLU A 218 -2.37 -34.26 13.03
CA GLU A 218 -1.13 -35.01 13.25
C GLU A 218 -1.30 -36.50 12.94
N ASP A 219 -2.41 -37.10 13.36
CA ASP A 219 -2.71 -38.53 13.27
C ASP A 219 -3.18 -39.00 11.89
N MET A 220 -3.48 -38.06 10.99
CA MET A 220 -3.92 -38.38 9.63
C MET A 220 -2.86 -39.20 8.87
N LYS A 221 -3.26 -40.33 8.30
CA LYS A 221 -2.44 -41.13 7.40
C LYS A 221 -2.58 -40.60 5.98
N LEU A 222 -1.66 -39.74 5.59
CA LEU A 222 -1.64 -39.05 4.30
C LEU A 222 -0.42 -39.50 3.48
N LYS A 223 -0.49 -39.26 2.16
CA LYS A 223 0.63 -39.53 1.22
C LYS A 223 0.74 -38.38 0.22
N GLY A 224 1.93 -38.23 -0.36
CA GLY A 224 2.18 -37.28 -1.43
C GLY A 224 1.99 -35.81 -0.99
N PHE A 225 1.38 -35.01 -1.84
CA PHE A 225 1.28 -33.57 -1.62
C PHE A 225 0.42 -33.19 -0.40
N GLU A 226 -0.60 -33.97 -0.07
CA GLU A 226 -1.43 -33.75 1.13
C GLU A 226 -0.59 -33.87 2.41
N GLU A 227 0.26 -34.90 2.48
CA GLU A 227 1.18 -35.10 3.61
C GLU A 227 2.16 -33.91 3.74
N ILE A 228 2.73 -33.47 2.61
CA ILE A 228 3.65 -32.34 2.55
C ILE A 228 2.97 -31.05 3.07
N VAL A 229 1.75 -30.79 2.64
CA VAL A 229 0.98 -29.61 3.05
C VAL A 229 0.64 -29.67 4.54
N ARG A 230 0.16 -30.83 5.03
CA ARG A 230 -0.12 -31.06 6.45
C ARG A 230 1.13 -30.80 7.29
N ASP A 231 2.26 -31.41 6.96
CA ASP A 231 3.50 -31.30 7.71
C ASP A 231 4.04 -29.87 7.70
N ALA A 232 3.97 -29.18 6.58
CA ALA A 232 4.35 -27.77 6.51
C ALA A 232 3.44 -26.87 7.37
N PHE A 233 2.13 -27.16 7.43
CA PHE A 233 1.21 -26.45 8.29
C PHE A 233 1.51 -26.71 9.77
N LEU A 234 1.85 -27.95 10.15
CA LEU A 234 2.30 -28.32 11.48
C LEU A 234 3.59 -27.58 11.87
N VAL A 235 4.57 -27.46 10.96
CA VAL A 235 5.76 -26.61 11.18
C VAL A 235 5.32 -25.20 11.56
N GLY A 236 4.36 -24.63 10.83
CA GLY A 236 3.80 -23.31 11.17
C GLY A 236 3.13 -23.25 12.54
N CYS A 237 2.42 -24.32 12.94
CA CYS A 237 1.77 -24.43 14.24
C CYS A 237 2.75 -24.60 15.41
N TYR A 238 3.93 -25.18 15.17
CA TYR A 238 4.97 -25.39 16.21
C TYR A 238 6.01 -24.29 16.31
N THR A 239 6.13 -23.46 15.27
CA THR A 239 7.17 -22.41 15.21
C THR A 239 6.63 -20.99 15.11
N GLY A 240 5.36 -20.83 14.73
CA GLY A 240 4.78 -19.53 14.46
C GLY A 240 5.34 -18.82 13.23
N LEU A 241 6.15 -19.45 12.40
CA LEU A 241 6.73 -18.88 11.20
C LEU A 241 5.66 -18.56 10.13
N ARG A 242 5.93 -17.58 9.28
CA ARG A 242 5.10 -17.30 8.11
C ARG A 242 5.38 -18.30 7.00
N TYR A 243 4.43 -18.52 6.10
CA TYR A 243 4.60 -19.40 4.94
C TYR A 243 5.91 -19.12 4.17
N SER A 244 6.20 -17.84 3.89
CA SER A 244 7.43 -17.45 3.21
C SER A 244 8.71 -17.81 3.98
N ASP A 245 8.66 -17.77 5.31
CA ASP A 245 9.81 -18.12 6.14
C ASP A 245 9.95 -19.63 6.21
N ILE A 246 8.83 -20.40 6.25
CA ILE A 246 8.82 -21.86 6.20
C ILE A 246 9.41 -22.36 4.87
N THR A 247 9.00 -21.80 3.73
CA THR A 247 9.55 -22.20 2.42
C THR A 247 11.05 -21.91 2.27
N ALA A 248 11.57 -21.02 3.08
CA ALA A 248 13.00 -20.67 3.12
C ALA A 248 13.80 -21.49 4.15
N LEU A 249 13.14 -22.34 4.97
CA LEU A 249 13.83 -23.14 5.97
C LEU A 249 14.85 -24.08 5.34
N ARG A 250 16.00 -24.21 6.04
CA ARG A 250 17.09 -25.13 5.75
C ARG A 250 17.54 -25.77 7.06
N GLN A 251 18.19 -26.91 6.99
CA GLN A 251 18.72 -27.57 8.18
C GLN A 251 19.71 -26.70 8.96
N THR A 252 20.46 -25.85 8.27
CA THR A 252 21.40 -24.90 8.90
C THR A 252 20.75 -23.88 9.83
N HIS A 253 19.43 -23.70 9.77
CA HIS A 253 18.69 -22.86 10.70
C HIS A 253 18.39 -23.56 12.03
N ILE A 254 18.60 -24.89 12.13
CA ILE A 254 18.31 -25.67 13.35
C ILE A 254 19.63 -26.18 13.90
N LYS A 255 19.96 -25.74 15.12
CA LYS A 255 21.17 -26.12 15.82
C LYS A 255 20.92 -26.17 17.32
N ASP A 256 21.42 -27.20 17.99
CA ASP A 256 21.40 -27.37 19.46
C ASP A 256 19.99 -27.14 20.06
N GLY A 257 18.94 -27.68 19.41
CA GLY A 257 17.54 -27.52 19.86
C GLY A 257 16.89 -26.18 19.53
N TRP A 258 17.61 -25.27 18.90
CA TRP A 258 17.09 -23.95 18.55
C TRP A 258 16.92 -23.79 17.02
N LEU A 259 15.82 -23.15 16.63
CA LEU A 259 15.62 -22.69 15.27
C LEU A 259 15.89 -21.18 15.24
N VAL A 260 16.92 -20.78 14.49
CA VAL A 260 17.35 -19.38 14.33
C VAL A 260 17.19 -18.97 12.88
N ILE A 261 16.31 -18.01 12.62
CA ILE A 261 16.03 -17.58 11.23
C ILE A 261 15.80 -16.06 11.17
N ARG A 262 16.39 -15.44 10.14
CA ARG A 262 16.10 -14.05 9.77
C ARG A 262 14.87 -14.01 8.85
N MET A 263 13.75 -13.54 9.37
CA MET A 263 12.48 -13.49 8.65
C MET A 263 12.55 -12.65 7.38
N LEU A 264 12.02 -13.15 6.28
CA LEU A 264 12.09 -12.53 4.96
C LEU A 264 11.37 -11.17 4.91
N LYS A 265 10.19 -11.07 5.55
CA LYS A 265 9.34 -9.85 5.48
C LYS A 265 9.81 -8.75 6.41
N THR A 266 10.18 -9.08 7.65
CA THR A 266 10.49 -8.08 8.69
C THR A 266 11.97 -7.84 8.87
N LYS A 267 12.82 -8.72 8.29
CA LYS A 267 14.29 -8.74 8.46
C LYS A 267 14.73 -8.88 9.93
N TYR A 268 13.82 -9.30 10.80
CA TYR A 268 14.10 -9.56 12.21
C TYR A 268 14.52 -11.03 12.39
N THR A 269 15.53 -11.28 13.21
CA THR A 269 15.94 -12.64 13.58
C THR A 269 15.08 -13.11 14.75
N VAL A 270 14.54 -14.33 14.64
CA VAL A 270 13.84 -15.01 15.73
C VAL A 270 14.60 -16.26 16.10
N GLU A 271 14.54 -16.58 17.38
CA GLU A 271 15.13 -17.76 18.01
C GLU A 271 14.03 -18.53 18.70
N ILE A 272 13.79 -19.77 18.31
CA ILE A 272 12.67 -20.59 18.75
C ILE A 272 13.22 -21.89 19.31
N PRO A 273 12.99 -22.23 20.61
CA PRO A 273 13.44 -23.47 21.22
C PRO A 273 12.56 -24.63 20.75
N VAL A 274 12.93 -25.27 19.64
CA VAL A 274 12.12 -26.30 18.97
C VAL A 274 12.23 -27.68 19.62
N ASP A 275 13.16 -27.87 20.52
CA ASP A 275 13.28 -29.06 21.38
C ASP A 275 12.28 -29.04 22.54
N THR A 276 12.01 -27.85 23.09
CA THR A 276 11.15 -27.66 24.26
C THR A 276 9.70 -27.40 23.87
N LEU A 277 9.48 -26.54 22.84
CA LEU A 277 8.14 -26.19 22.43
C LEU A 277 7.38 -27.39 21.83
N PHE A 278 6.11 -27.56 22.25
CA PHE A 278 5.25 -28.65 21.78
C PHE A 278 5.90 -30.04 21.87
N ASP A 279 6.64 -30.29 22.98
CA ASP A 279 7.33 -31.56 23.23
C ASP A 279 8.28 -31.98 22.11
N GLY A 280 8.95 -31.05 21.47
CA GLY A 280 9.89 -31.33 20.38
C GLY A 280 9.27 -31.85 19.08
N LYS A 281 7.95 -31.65 18.88
CA LYS A 281 7.23 -32.14 17.67
C LYS A 281 7.86 -31.59 16.38
N MET A 282 8.43 -30.41 16.40
CA MET A 282 9.16 -29.86 15.24
C MET A 282 10.37 -30.72 14.88
N LEU A 283 11.13 -31.19 15.86
CA LEU A 283 12.31 -32.05 15.61
C LEU A 283 11.89 -33.41 15.07
N ARG A 284 10.79 -33.99 15.56
CA ARG A 284 10.25 -35.23 14.98
C ARG A 284 9.87 -35.09 13.50
N LEU A 285 9.35 -33.92 13.09
CA LEU A 285 9.15 -33.65 11.66
C LEU A 285 10.48 -33.58 10.91
N VAL A 286 11.51 -32.96 11.48
CA VAL A 286 12.84 -32.94 10.85
C VAL A 286 13.38 -34.35 10.66
N GLU A 287 13.27 -35.22 11.67
CA GLU A 287 13.66 -36.65 11.60
C GLU A 287 12.89 -37.39 10.52
N LYS A 288 11.56 -37.19 10.42
CA LYS A 288 10.73 -37.77 9.36
C LYS A 288 11.25 -37.45 7.98
N TYR A 289 11.84 -36.28 7.77
CA TYR A 289 12.45 -35.86 6.49
C TYR A 289 13.96 -36.17 6.42
N GLY A 290 14.42 -37.17 7.21
CA GLY A 290 15.80 -37.65 7.20
C GLY A 290 16.79 -36.63 7.71
N GLY A 291 16.44 -35.87 8.74
CA GLY A 291 17.27 -34.85 9.37
C GLY A 291 17.43 -33.55 8.58
N ASP A 292 16.72 -33.38 7.48
CA ASP A 292 16.77 -32.15 6.67
C ASP A 292 15.38 -31.62 6.35
N ILE A 293 14.97 -30.57 7.08
CA ILE A 293 13.69 -29.88 6.86
C ILE A 293 13.59 -29.28 5.44
N GLY A 294 14.71 -29.04 4.78
CA GLY A 294 14.74 -28.56 3.40
C GLY A 294 14.11 -29.54 2.41
N ARG A 295 14.06 -30.84 2.75
CA ARG A 295 13.37 -31.84 1.92
C ARG A 295 11.85 -31.65 1.92
N LEU A 296 11.26 -31.25 3.04
CA LEU A 296 9.86 -30.84 3.12
C LEU A 296 9.61 -29.55 2.33
N THR A 297 10.40 -28.51 2.59
CA THR A 297 10.11 -27.15 2.08
C THR A 297 10.29 -27.04 0.56
N LYS A 298 11.19 -27.80 -0.04
CA LYS A 298 11.39 -27.86 -1.50
C LYS A 298 10.21 -28.44 -2.27
N GLN A 299 9.35 -29.20 -1.61
CA GLN A 299 8.17 -29.84 -2.23
C GLN A 299 6.92 -28.97 -2.15
N LEU A 300 6.97 -27.86 -1.40
CA LEU A 300 5.88 -26.89 -1.32
C LEU A 300 5.76 -26.13 -2.63
N GLY A 301 4.60 -26.15 -3.22
CA GLY A 301 4.26 -25.40 -4.42
C GLY A 301 3.95 -23.93 -4.14
N ASN A 302 3.14 -23.33 -4.99
CA ASN A 302 2.66 -21.98 -4.73
C ASN A 302 1.64 -21.95 -3.57
N ASN A 303 1.53 -20.81 -2.89
CA ASN A 303 0.68 -20.65 -1.72
C ASN A 303 -0.82 -20.92 -2.00
N ALA A 304 -1.30 -20.72 -3.23
CA ALA A 304 -2.69 -20.98 -3.59
C ALA A 304 -3.00 -22.48 -3.61
N ALA A 305 -2.11 -23.30 -4.22
CA ALA A 305 -2.24 -24.76 -4.23
C ALA A 305 -2.18 -25.33 -2.81
N VAL A 306 -1.21 -24.85 -2.00
CA VAL A 306 -1.08 -25.25 -0.59
C VAL A 306 -2.35 -24.92 0.20
N ASN A 307 -2.92 -23.71 0.06
CA ASN A 307 -4.15 -23.34 0.77
C ASN A 307 -5.37 -24.15 0.29
N LYS A 308 -5.45 -24.50 -1.00
CA LYS A 308 -6.53 -25.36 -1.51
C LYS A 308 -6.49 -26.73 -0.85
N THR A 309 -5.35 -27.43 -0.90
CA THR A 309 -5.18 -28.74 -0.25
C THR A 309 -5.37 -28.65 1.26
N LEU A 310 -4.83 -27.61 1.91
CA LEU A 310 -5.00 -27.39 3.34
C LEU A 310 -6.48 -27.23 3.73
N HIS A 311 -7.27 -26.52 2.94
CA HIS A 311 -8.71 -26.35 3.17
C HIS A 311 -9.43 -27.71 3.21
N ASP A 312 -9.11 -28.60 2.28
CA ASP A 312 -9.72 -29.93 2.23
C ASP A 312 -9.33 -30.77 3.48
N LEU A 313 -8.05 -30.73 3.90
CA LEU A 313 -7.59 -31.40 5.11
C LEU A 313 -8.25 -30.84 6.39
N LEU A 314 -8.37 -29.53 6.48
CA LEU A 314 -8.97 -28.86 7.64
C LEU A 314 -10.49 -29.10 7.74
N ALA A 315 -11.18 -29.29 6.61
CA ALA A 315 -12.59 -29.68 6.60
C ALA A 315 -12.83 -31.05 7.26
N VAL A 316 -11.89 -32.01 7.10
CA VAL A 316 -11.97 -33.35 7.72
C VAL A 316 -11.95 -33.24 9.25
N VAL A 317 -11.18 -32.30 9.82
CA VAL A 317 -11.12 -32.09 11.29
C VAL A 317 -12.14 -31.07 11.78
N GLY A 318 -13.10 -30.67 10.94
CA GLY A 318 -14.18 -29.75 11.32
C GLY A 318 -13.69 -28.33 11.66
N ALA A 319 -12.59 -27.88 11.05
CA ALA A 319 -12.07 -26.53 11.28
C ALA A 319 -12.87 -25.46 10.51
N ASP A 320 -12.80 -24.20 10.98
CA ASP A 320 -13.48 -23.07 10.31
C ASP A 320 -12.98 -22.95 8.84
N PRO A 321 -13.86 -22.89 7.84
CA PRO A 321 -13.49 -22.74 6.42
C PRO A 321 -12.64 -21.48 6.11
N LYS A 322 -12.62 -20.50 7.00
CA LYS A 322 -11.81 -19.27 6.86
C LYS A 322 -10.34 -19.46 7.23
N ILE A 323 -9.97 -20.64 7.75
CA ILE A 323 -8.59 -20.95 8.11
C ILE A 323 -7.74 -21.08 6.85
N THR A 324 -6.60 -20.41 6.85
CA THR A 324 -5.59 -20.45 5.80
C THR A 324 -4.26 -20.87 6.38
N PHE A 325 -3.25 -21.08 5.56
CA PHE A 325 -1.91 -21.40 6.04
C PHE A 325 -1.39 -20.39 7.09
N HIS A 326 -1.74 -19.11 6.94
CA HIS A 326 -1.34 -18.09 7.92
C HIS A 326 -1.97 -18.30 9.31
N SER A 327 -3.05 -19.05 9.38
CA SER A 327 -3.69 -19.40 10.65
C SER A 327 -2.83 -20.36 11.51
N SER A 328 -1.86 -21.08 10.94
CA SER A 328 -0.90 -21.86 11.72
C SER A 328 -0.14 -20.98 12.74
N ARG A 329 0.23 -19.77 12.33
CA ARG A 329 0.87 -18.79 13.21
C ARG A 329 -0.10 -18.25 14.28
N HIS A 330 -1.39 -18.12 13.95
CA HIS A 330 -2.41 -17.78 14.94
C HIS A 330 -2.62 -18.92 15.93
N THR A 331 -2.64 -20.18 15.45
CA THR A 331 -2.68 -21.40 16.29
C THR A 331 -1.51 -21.44 17.27
N PHE A 332 -0.28 -21.25 16.78
CA PHE A 332 0.91 -21.16 17.65
C PHE A 332 0.73 -20.17 18.78
N ALA A 333 0.37 -18.91 18.43
CA ALA A 333 0.23 -17.86 19.42
C ALA A 333 -0.89 -18.13 20.43
N THR A 334 -2.04 -18.62 19.96
CA THR A 334 -3.20 -18.90 20.80
C THR A 334 -2.93 -20.07 21.74
N LEU A 335 -2.34 -21.16 21.24
CA LEU A 335 -2.01 -22.33 22.07
C LEU A 335 -0.98 -22.00 23.15
N LEU A 336 0.03 -21.21 22.87
CA LEU A 336 1.00 -20.71 23.89
C LEU A 336 0.31 -19.80 24.92
N GLY A 337 -0.57 -18.89 24.47
CA GLY A 337 -1.34 -18.03 25.36
C GLY A 337 -2.26 -18.83 26.29
N GLN A 338 -2.92 -19.89 25.80
CA GLN A 338 -3.76 -20.80 26.60
C GLN A 338 -2.94 -21.62 27.62
N GLN A 339 -1.64 -21.83 27.36
CA GLN A 339 -0.70 -22.44 28.31
C GLN A 339 -0.12 -21.45 29.34
N GLY A 340 -0.54 -20.19 29.31
CA GLY A 340 -0.07 -19.17 30.25
C GLY A 340 1.28 -18.55 29.87
N VAL A 341 1.78 -18.77 28.65
CA VAL A 341 3.01 -18.13 28.19
C VAL A 341 2.77 -16.62 28.08
N ASP A 342 3.68 -15.83 28.68
CA ASP A 342 3.59 -14.37 28.65
C ASP A 342 3.54 -13.83 27.21
N ILE A 343 2.67 -12.85 26.98
CA ILE A 343 2.45 -12.27 25.65
C ILE A 343 3.70 -11.62 25.07
N SER A 344 4.62 -11.13 25.93
CA SER A 344 5.90 -10.56 25.48
C SER A 344 6.81 -11.64 24.91
N VAL A 345 6.81 -12.84 25.51
CA VAL A 345 7.54 -14.01 25.03
C VAL A 345 6.94 -14.46 23.68
N VAL A 346 5.63 -14.62 23.61
CA VAL A 346 4.94 -14.96 22.36
C VAL A 346 5.25 -13.93 21.27
N SER A 347 5.24 -12.65 21.59
CA SER A 347 5.58 -11.55 20.67
C SER A 347 7.01 -11.67 20.14
N LYS A 348 7.97 -12.02 21.02
CA LYS A 348 9.38 -12.22 20.67
C LYS A 348 9.56 -13.43 19.76
N LEU A 349 8.95 -14.57 20.08
CA LEU A 349 8.97 -15.78 19.26
C LEU A 349 8.37 -15.53 17.87
N LEU A 350 7.30 -14.74 17.79
CA LEU A 350 6.67 -14.34 16.55
C LEU A 350 7.47 -13.26 15.78
N GLY A 351 8.45 -12.59 16.39
CA GLY A 351 9.20 -11.47 15.82
C GLY A 351 8.31 -10.27 15.47
N HIS A 352 7.39 -9.92 16.36
CA HIS A 352 6.60 -8.70 16.25
C HIS A 352 7.39 -7.51 16.82
N ARG A 353 7.46 -6.42 16.03
CA ARG A 353 8.11 -5.17 16.51
C ARG A 353 7.28 -4.40 17.53
N LYS A 354 5.95 -4.61 17.54
CA LYS A 354 4.99 -3.94 18.42
C LYS A 354 4.18 -5.01 19.15
N LEU A 355 4.13 -4.92 20.46
CA LEU A 355 3.36 -5.84 21.31
C LEU A 355 1.87 -5.86 20.94
N GLN A 356 1.31 -4.70 20.59
CA GLN A 356 -0.07 -4.54 20.12
C GLN A 356 -0.45 -5.49 18.96
N THR A 357 0.52 -5.93 18.15
CA THR A 357 0.29 -6.92 17.09
C THR A 357 0.00 -8.31 17.66
N THR A 358 0.42 -8.58 18.89
CA THR A 358 0.27 -9.85 19.60
C THR A 358 -0.95 -9.82 20.54
N GLU A 359 -1.40 -8.65 20.97
CA GLU A 359 -2.57 -8.48 21.85
C GLU A 359 -3.86 -9.10 21.29
N ILE A 360 -3.97 -9.24 19.96
CA ILE A 360 -5.10 -9.94 19.33
C ILE A 360 -5.21 -11.42 19.72
N TYR A 361 -4.17 -12.01 20.30
CA TYR A 361 -4.16 -13.40 20.81
C TYR A 361 -4.44 -13.48 22.30
N ARG A 362 -4.63 -12.34 22.97
CA ARG A 362 -4.96 -12.25 24.39
C ARG A 362 -6.45 -12.47 24.60
N GLU A 363 -7.01 -13.57 24.12
CA GLU A 363 -8.29 -14.05 24.65
C GLU A 363 -8.00 -14.69 26.02
N VAL A 364 -8.02 -13.86 27.06
CA VAL A 364 -7.99 -14.34 28.45
C VAL A 364 -9.39 -14.87 28.74
N ASP A 365 -9.59 -16.17 28.52
CA ASP A 365 -10.78 -16.86 29.02
C ASP A 365 -10.76 -16.94 30.56
N ARG A 366 -11.84 -17.39 31.17
CA ARG A 366 -11.94 -17.55 32.63
C ARG A 366 -10.81 -18.40 33.20
N THR A 367 -10.35 -19.40 32.46
CA THR A 367 -9.26 -20.31 32.86
C THR A 367 -7.92 -19.59 32.88
N GLY A 368 -7.63 -18.75 31.90
CA GLY A 368 -6.43 -17.90 31.88
C GLY A 368 -6.43 -16.84 32.97
N ILE A 369 -7.61 -16.29 33.36
CA ILE A 369 -7.71 -15.39 34.51
C ILE A 369 -7.36 -16.14 35.79
N MET A 370 -7.91 -17.34 35.99
CA MET A 370 -7.66 -18.13 37.19
C MET A 370 -6.21 -18.61 37.28
N SER A 371 -5.59 -19.02 36.18
CA SER A 371 -4.18 -19.41 36.15
C SER A 371 -3.25 -18.20 36.43
N GLY A 372 -3.56 -17.04 35.90
CA GLY A 372 -2.82 -15.80 36.18
C GLY A 372 -2.95 -15.33 37.63
N LEU A 373 -4.11 -15.58 38.27
CA LEU A 373 -4.33 -15.26 39.70
C LEU A 373 -3.73 -16.30 40.65
N ALA A 374 -3.44 -17.51 40.17
CA ALA A 374 -2.83 -18.56 41.02
C ALA A 374 -1.42 -18.18 41.55
N CYS A 375 -0.76 -17.22 40.88
CA CYS A 375 0.53 -16.68 41.33
C CYS A 375 0.40 -15.53 42.35
N VAL A 376 -0.81 -15.06 42.63
CA VAL A 376 -1.10 -14.03 43.63
C VAL A 376 -1.56 -14.74 44.90
N LYS A 377 -0.61 -15.11 45.75
CA LYS A 377 -0.83 -15.55 47.13
C LYS A 377 -0.29 -14.50 48.08
#